data_05a77426183108677313f0980d401e4f
#
_entry.id   05a77426183108677313f0980d401e4f
#
_cell.length_a   1.000
_cell.length_b   1.000
_cell.length_c   1.000
_cell.angle_alpha   90.00
_cell.angle_beta   90.00
_cell.angle_gamma   90.00
#
_symmetry.space_group_name_H-M   'P 1'
#
loop_
_entity.id
_entity.type
_entity.pdbx_description
1 polymer ?
#
loop_
_entity_poly.entity_id
_entity_poly.type
_entity_poly.pdbx_seq_one_letter_code
_entity_poly.pdbx_strand_id
1 'polypeptide(L)'
;MKWLLITDDDNLFCTVNKTLAKADKKNLCLASDFEIENLQNHKATYKFITACFIYSKNESNFSPKTIAVLASICGCLNAQRIPVITNLSIINDNELLEKDFLKKINNEAELINSISKNHKHFIEEAKKRIAKNELFNRGIPFTADCFGTYIAKNKIEIVNEFLQAGMDVNSRDDFGTPMLNIACRNDNFEFVKMLLDLGADLNAISEDRGYTAVMDAVWRGNEKITKYLISKGADLNTINKEGQCNLVLAVGANRESLVKLLTENGADPDVKDTMGMSAYNYAVLFKKQKLIDILQRYHKEA
;
A
#
# COMPACT_ATOMS: atom_id res chain seq x y z
N MET A 1 15.58 -12.67 4.91
CA MET A 1 16.19 -11.86 3.82
C MET A 1 17.69 -12.14 3.83
N LYS A 2 18.29 -12.26 2.66
CA LYS A 2 19.73 -12.56 2.51
C LYS A 2 20.36 -11.59 1.51
N TRP A 3 21.61 -11.22 1.74
CA TRP A 3 22.44 -10.49 0.79
C TRP A 3 23.37 -11.46 0.11
N LEU A 4 23.49 -11.37 -1.20
CA LEU A 4 24.41 -12.23 -1.97
C LEU A 4 25.57 -11.38 -2.48
N LEU A 5 26.78 -11.79 -2.14
CA LEU A 5 28.01 -11.23 -2.70
C LEU A 5 28.78 -12.32 -3.44
N ILE A 6 29.06 -12.07 -4.71
CA ILE A 6 29.86 -12.94 -5.57
C ILE A 6 31.09 -12.12 -5.98
N THR A 7 32.28 -12.57 -5.55
CA THR A 7 33.51 -11.84 -5.83
C THR A 7 34.72 -12.77 -5.85
N ASP A 8 35.74 -12.38 -6.58
CA ASP A 8 37.08 -12.97 -6.58
C ASP A 8 38.04 -12.27 -5.59
N ASP A 9 37.50 -11.36 -4.75
CA ASP A 9 38.28 -10.57 -3.80
C ASP A 9 37.87 -10.85 -2.35
N ASP A 10 38.68 -11.61 -1.63
CA ASP A 10 38.47 -11.95 -0.22
C ASP A 10 38.38 -10.75 0.71
N ASN A 11 39.09 -9.66 0.40
CA ASN A 11 39.07 -8.44 1.20
C ASN A 11 37.74 -7.67 1.04
N LEU A 12 37.11 -7.76 -0.11
CA LEU A 12 35.84 -7.09 -0.39
C LEU A 12 34.73 -7.63 0.53
N PHE A 13 34.69 -8.93 0.79
CA PHE A 13 33.74 -9.52 1.75
C PHE A 13 33.84 -8.85 3.12
N CYS A 14 35.06 -8.71 3.63
CA CYS A 14 35.30 -8.06 4.93
C CYS A 14 34.84 -6.58 4.92
N THR A 15 35.08 -5.88 3.82
CA THR A 15 34.71 -4.47 3.67
C THR A 15 33.20 -4.30 3.58
N VAL A 16 32.51 -5.10 2.76
CA VAL A 16 31.05 -5.10 2.64
C VAL A 16 30.41 -5.48 3.99
N ASN A 17 30.94 -6.50 4.65
CA ASN A 17 30.46 -6.93 5.96
C ASN A 17 30.60 -5.84 7.04
N LYS A 18 31.64 -5.00 6.97
CA LYS A 18 31.78 -3.83 7.85
C LYS A 18 30.76 -2.72 7.54
N THR A 19 30.41 -2.59 6.27
CA THR A 19 29.50 -1.54 5.76
C THR A 19 28.05 -1.82 6.11
N LEU A 20 27.64 -3.10 6.12
CA LEU A 20 26.28 -3.50 6.47
C LEU A 20 25.98 -3.27 7.96
N ALA A 21 24.74 -2.93 8.27
CA ALA A 21 24.28 -2.80 9.64
C ALA A 21 24.41 -4.13 10.42
N LYS A 22 24.56 -4.05 11.75
CA LYS A 22 24.72 -5.27 12.58
C LYS A 22 23.61 -6.32 12.36
N ALA A 23 22.37 -5.85 12.09
CA ALA A 23 21.23 -6.73 11.82
C ALA A 23 21.37 -7.48 10.49
N ASP A 24 22.05 -6.91 9.51
CA ASP A 24 22.17 -7.46 8.15
C ASP A 24 23.41 -8.36 7.98
N LYS A 25 24.44 -8.19 8.83
CA LYS A 25 25.70 -8.97 8.75
C LYS A 25 25.49 -10.47 8.76
N LYS A 26 24.57 -10.98 9.56
CA LYS A 26 24.25 -12.41 9.66
C LYS A 26 23.59 -12.98 8.39
N ASN A 27 23.14 -12.09 7.51
CA ASN A 27 22.42 -12.46 6.29
C ASN A 27 23.29 -12.31 5.02
N LEU A 28 24.56 -11.89 5.16
CA LEU A 28 25.49 -11.84 4.03
C LEU A 28 25.96 -13.25 3.68
N CYS A 29 25.76 -13.65 2.42
CA CYS A 29 26.23 -14.91 1.87
C CYS A 29 27.30 -14.63 0.83
N LEU A 30 28.48 -15.22 1.00
CA LEU A 30 29.53 -15.26 -0.01
C LEU A 30 29.30 -16.50 -0.86
N ALA A 31 29.36 -16.36 -2.18
CA ALA A 31 29.33 -17.49 -3.10
C ALA A 31 30.74 -17.73 -3.66
N SER A 32 31.31 -18.87 -3.36
CA SER A 32 32.50 -19.42 -4.04
C SER A 32 32.10 -20.06 -5.38
N ASP A 33 33.08 -20.36 -6.24
CA ASP A 33 32.80 -21.00 -7.54
C ASP A 33 31.95 -22.26 -7.43
N PHE A 34 32.20 -23.09 -6.42
CA PHE A 34 31.41 -24.29 -6.17
C PHE A 34 29.96 -23.97 -5.73
N GLU A 35 29.78 -22.96 -4.93
CA GLU A 35 28.45 -22.51 -4.46
C GLU A 35 27.64 -21.81 -5.56
N ILE A 36 28.30 -21.16 -6.52
CA ILE A 36 27.63 -20.52 -7.66
C ILE A 36 26.92 -21.58 -8.53
N GLU A 37 27.55 -22.72 -8.79
CA GLU A 37 26.93 -23.85 -9.53
C GLU A 37 25.71 -24.41 -8.76
N ASN A 38 25.81 -24.51 -7.44
CA ASN A 38 24.70 -24.94 -6.60
C ASN A 38 23.53 -23.93 -6.53
N LEU A 39 23.83 -22.64 -6.56
CA LEU A 39 22.79 -21.58 -6.59
C LEU A 39 21.86 -21.74 -7.80
N GLN A 40 22.39 -22.15 -8.96
CA GLN A 40 21.58 -22.39 -10.15
C GLN A 40 20.52 -23.47 -9.96
N ASN A 41 20.80 -24.46 -9.12
CA ASN A 41 19.91 -25.59 -8.81
C ASN A 41 18.87 -25.24 -7.71
N HIS A 42 19.07 -24.17 -6.95
CA HIS A 42 18.24 -23.77 -5.81
C HIS A 42 17.40 -22.50 -6.07
N LYS A 43 16.68 -22.45 -7.22
CA LYS A 43 15.81 -21.32 -7.60
C LYS A 43 14.83 -20.88 -6.48
N ALA A 44 14.40 -21.81 -5.63
CA ALA A 44 13.52 -21.51 -4.49
C ALA A 44 14.16 -20.59 -3.43
N THR A 45 15.50 -20.49 -3.39
CA THR A 45 16.22 -19.64 -2.43
C THR A 45 16.27 -18.17 -2.85
N TYR A 46 16.10 -17.87 -4.15
CA TYR A 46 16.22 -16.51 -4.68
C TYR A 46 15.16 -15.55 -4.11
N LYS A 47 13.97 -16.05 -3.82
CA LYS A 47 12.88 -15.21 -3.25
C LYS A 47 13.26 -14.47 -1.96
N PHE A 48 14.28 -14.96 -1.24
CA PHE A 48 14.75 -14.35 0.01
C PHE A 48 15.95 -13.42 -0.17
N ILE A 49 16.49 -13.30 -1.39
CA ILE A 49 17.63 -12.42 -1.67
C ILE A 49 17.14 -10.97 -1.69
N THR A 50 17.78 -10.13 -0.91
CA THR A 50 17.49 -8.68 -0.83
C THR A 50 18.08 -7.94 -2.01
N ALA A 51 19.36 -8.15 -2.28
CA ALA A 51 20.10 -7.67 -3.43
C ALA A 51 21.29 -8.61 -3.73
N CYS A 52 21.77 -8.60 -4.96
CA CYS A 52 22.94 -9.35 -5.40
C CYS A 52 24.04 -8.36 -5.81
N PHE A 53 25.23 -8.55 -5.30
CA PHE A 53 26.43 -7.81 -5.67
C PHE A 53 27.41 -8.77 -6.35
N ILE A 54 27.83 -8.43 -7.56
CA ILE A 54 28.80 -9.21 -8.33
C ILE A 54 29.94 -8.27 -8.68
N TYR A 55 31.11 -8.55 -8.17
CA TYR A 55 32.28 -7.71 -8.38
C TYR A 55 33.53 -8.54 -8.60
N SER A 56 34.31 -8.22 -9.61
CA SER A 56 35.64 -8.77 -9.86
C SER A 56 36.64 -7.63 -10.10
N LYS A 57 37.84 -7.77 -9.57
CA LYS A 57 38.96 -6.90 -9.92
C LYS A 57 39.41 -7.07 -11.35
N ASN A 58 39.28 -8.31 -11.86
CA ASN A 58 39.60 -8.64 -13.23
C ASN A 58 38.63 -9.71 -13.73
N GLU A 59 37.80 -9.37 -14.72
CA GLU A 59 36.82 -10.31 -15.31
C GLU A 59 37.43 -11.61 -15.81
N SER A 60 38.71 -11.61 -16.20
CA SER A 60 39.43 -12.81 -16.64
C SER A 60 39.67 -13.85 -15.54
N ASN A 61 39.46 -13.47 -14.27
CA ASN A 61 39.56 -14.41 -13.14
C ASN A 61 38.39 -15.39 -13.12
N PHE A 62 37.27 -15.08 -13.74
CA PHE A 62 36.15 -15.99 -13.89
C PHE A 62 36.28 -16.83 -15.15
N SER A 63 36.08 -18.14 -15.02
CA SER A 63 36.03 -19.03 -16.18
C SER A 63 34.84 -18.71 -17.08
N PRO A 64 34.86 -18.97 -18.39
CA PRO A 64 33.71 -18.82 -19.26
C PRO A 64 32.46 -19.54 -18.76
N LYS A 65 32.62 -20.70 -18.10
CA LYS A 65 31.54 -21.48 -17.49
C LYS A 65 30.95 -20.73 -16.31
N THR A 66 31.79 -20.17 -15.44
CA THR A 66 31.35 -19.34 -14.29
C THR A 66 30.56 -18.11 -14.76
N ILE A 67 31.04 -17.42 -15.80
CA ILE A 67 30.36 -16.26 -16.37
C ILE A 67 28.97 -16.64 -16.92
N ALA A 68 28.85 -17.75 -17.62
CA ALA A 68 27.56 -18.23 -18.13
C ALA A 68 26.57 -18.54 -16.99
N VAL A 69 27.05 -19.13 -15.88
CA VAL A 69 26.23 -19.39 -14.69
C VAL A 69 25.81 -18.09 -14.04
N LEU A 70 26.72 -17.12 -13.89
CA LEU A 70 26.40 -15.80 -13.35
C LEU A 70 25.33 -15.07 -14.18
N ALA A 71 25.44 -15.09 -15.50
CA ALA A 71 24.44 -14.50 -16.39
C ALA A 71 23.06 -15.16 -16.21
N SER A 72 23.03 -16.48 -16.06
CA SER A 72 21.79 -17.24 -15.78
C SER A 72 21.20 -16.87 -14.42
N ILE A 73 22.02 -16.75 -13.37
CA ILE A 73 21.59 -16.30 -12.04
C ILE A 73 21.05 -14.88 -12.12
N CYS A 74 21.73 -13.96 -12.80
CA CYS A 74 21.27 -12.59 -13.00
C CYS A 74 19.91 -12.55 -13.71
N GLY A 75 19.71 -13.37 -14.74
CA GLY A 75 18.41 -13.51 -15.41
C GLY A 75 17.30 -13.95 -14.44
N CYS A 76 17.58 -14.95 -13.59
CA CYS A 76 16.61 -15.40 -12.59
C CYS A 76 16.29 -14.32 -11.52
N LEU A 77 17.30 -13.57 -11.08
CA LEU A 77 17.15 -12.49 -10.10
C LEU A 77 16.39 -11.32 -10.72
N ASN A 78 16.72 -10.95 -11.95
CA ASN A 78 16.08 -9.89 -12.70
C ASN A 78 14.59 -10.20 -12.90
N ALA A 79 14.23 -11.40 -13.34
CA ALA A 79 12.83 -11.85 -13.47
C ALA A 79 12.04 -11.77 -12.15
N GLN A 80 12.72 -11.81 -11.00
CA GLN A 80 12.12 -11.64 -9.68
C GLN A 80 12.25 -10.18 -9.17
N ARG A 81 12.70 -9.25 -10.01
CA ARG A 81 12.93 -7.83 -9.66
C ARG A 81 13.88 -7.67 -8.47
N ILE A 82 14.91 -8.51 -8.39
CA ILE A 82 15.95 -8.42 -7.37
C ILE A 82 17.07 -7.53 -7.93
N PRO A 83 17.47 -6.46 -7.24
CA PRO A 83 18.54 -5.59 -7.70
C PRO A 83 19.86 -6.36 -7.85
N VAL A 84 20.50 -6.23 -9.01
CA VAL A 84 21.84 -6.74 -9.29
C VAL A 84 22.76 -5.56 -9.52
N ILE A 85 23.88 -5.51 -8.77
CA ILE A 85 24.89 -4.45 -8.88
C ILE A 85 26.21 -5.12 -9.26
N THR A 86 26.75 -4.75 -10.41
CA THR A 86 27.91 -5.44 -10.96
C THR A 86 28.84 -4.51 -11.76
N ASN A 87 30.13 -4.85 -11.81
CA ASN A 87 31.09 -4.27 -12.72
C ASN A 87 31.36 -5.13 -13.96
N LEU A 88 30.80 -6.34 -14.03
CA LEU A 88 31.03 -7.25 -15.16
C LEU A 88 30.38 -6.71 -16.42
N SER A 89 31.18 -6.50 -17.47
CA SER A 89 30.72 -5.96 -18.76
C SER A 89 29.70 -6.88 -19.44
N ILE A 90 29.96 -8.17 -19.42
CA ILE A 90 29.11 -9.19 -20.07
C ILE A 90 27.68 -9.25 -19.47
N ILE A 91 27.52 -8.88 -18.21
CA ILE A 91 26.21 -8.82 -17.56
C ILE A 91 25.55 -7.48 -17.86
N ASN A 92 26.32 -6.40 -17.81
CA ASN A 92 25.83 -5.05 -18.05
C ASN A 92 25.35 -4.83 -19.50
N ASP A 93 25.98 -5.50 -20.46
CA ASP A 93 25.68 -5.36 -21.88
C ASP A 93 24.62 -6.38 -22.36
N ASN A 94 24.04 -7.17 -21.44
CA ASN A 94 22.98 -8.11 -21.76
C ASN A 94 21.64 -7.41 -21.93
N GLU A 95 21.16 -7.32 -23.19
CA GLU A 95 19.91 -6.66 -23.57
C GLU A 95 18.64 -7.35 -23.04
N LEU A 96 18.75 -8.61 -22.59
CA LEU A 96 17.63 -9.38 -22.02
C LEU A 96 17.34 -9.04 -20.57
N LEU A 97 18.19 -8.24 -19.89
CA LEU A 97 18.01 -7.85 -18.51
C LEU A 97 17.34 -6.49 -18.42
N GLU A 98 16.32 -6.40 -17.58
CA GLU A 98 15.66 -5.11 -17.28
C GLU A 98 16.64 -4.17 -16.58
N LYS A 99 16.95 -3.04 -17.21
CA LYS A 99 17.94 -2.06 -16.74
C LYS A 99 17.60 -1.43 -15.39
N ASP A 100 16.34 -1.40 -15.03
CA ASP A 100 15.86 -0.84 -13.75
C ASP A 100 16.38 -1.64 -12.53
N PHE A 101 16.65 -2.93 -12.72
CA PHE A 101 17.17 -3.83 -11.67
C PHE A 101 18.64 -4.17 -11.82
N LEU A 102 19.31 -3.66 -12.87
CA LEU A 102 20.72 -3.85 -13.15
C LEU A 102 21.46 -2.52 -12.99
N LYS A 103 22.36 -2.42 -12.01
CA LYS A 103 23.17 -1.24 -11.80
C LYS A 103 24.64 -1.50 -12.11
N LYS A 104 25.18 -0.80 -13.10
CA LYS A 104 26.62 -0.80 -13.41
C LYS A 104 27.40 0.00 -12.38
N ILE A 105 28.54 -0.56 -11.96
CA ILE A 105 29.56 0.11 -11.15
C ILE A 105 30.92 -0.05 -11.82
N ASN A 106 31.86 0.84 -11.53
CA ASN A 106 33.18 0.83 -12.16
C ASN A 106 34.27 0.36 -11.19
N ASN A 107 34.05 0.46 -9.89
CA ASN A 107 35.05 0.14 -8.89
C ASN A 107 34.43 -0.25 -7.54
N GLU A 108 35.28 -0.77 -6.65
CA GLU A 108 34.90 -1.18 -5.29
C GLU A 108 34.30 -0.04 -4.45
N ALA A 109 34.82 1.18 -4.57
CA ALA A 109 34.33 2.32 -3.82
C ALA A 109 32.89 2.68 -4.20
N GLU A 110 32.54 2.58 -5.48
CA GLU A 110 31.16 2.75 -5.96
C GLU A 110 30.24 1.66 -5.43
N LEU A 111 30.71 0.40 -5.34
CA LEU A 111 29.95 -0.70 -4.76
C LEU A 111 29.61 -0.41 -3.29
N ILE A 112 30.63 -0.09 -2.49
CA ILE A 112 30.48 0.20 -1.06
C ILE A 112 29.58 1.41 -0.83
N ASN A 113 29.75 2.46 -1.62
CA ASN A 113 28.89 3.65 -1.55
C ASN A 113 27.43 3.31 -1.92
N SER A 114 27.23 2.50 -2.96
CA SER A 114 25.90 2.04 -3.35
C SER A 114 25.21 1.24 -2.24
N ILE A 115 25.93 0.34 -1.58
CA ILE A 115 25.41 -0.44 -0.46
C ILE A 115 25.06 0.49 0.71
N SER A 116 25.98 1.35 1.11
CA SER A 116 25.80 2.29 2.24
C SER A 116 24.60 3.21 2.05
N LYS A 117 24.43 3.72 0.83
CA LYS A 117 23.37 4.68 0.49
C LYS A 117 22.01 4.02 0.34
N ASN A 118 21.95 2.82 -0.23
CA ASN A 118 20.69 2.22 -0.68
C ASN A 118 20.26 0.99 0.13
N HIS A 119 21.01 0.52 1.13
CA HIS A 119 20.70 -0.73 1.84
C HIS A 119 19.29 -0.74 2.45
N LYS A 120 18.82 0.37 3.03
CA LYS A 120 17.47 0.48 3.58
C LYS A 120 16.41 0.35 2.47
N HIS A 121 16.63 1.02 1.35
CA HIS A 121 15.74 0.92 0.19
C HIS A 121 15.65 -0.53 -0.34
N PHE A 122 16.78 -1.22 -0.47
CA PHE A 122 16.80 -2.63 -0.89
C PHE A 122 16.02 -3.54 0.07
N ILE A 123 16.14 -3.30 1.38
CA ILE A 123 15.37 -4.04 2.39
C ILE A 123 13.86 -3.81 2.21
N GLU A 124 13.44 -2.55 2.05
CA GLU A 124 12.02 -2.21 1.87
C GLU A 124 11.45 -2.84 0.60
N GLU A 125 12.15 -2.75 -0.52
CA GLU A 125 11.72 -3.38 -1.78
C GLU A 125 11.70 -4.92 -1.69
N ALA A 126 12.65 -5.52 -0.97
CA ALA A 126 12.64 -6.95 -0.72
C ALA A 126 11.43 -7.38 0.14
N LYS A 127 11.08 -6.62 1.16
CA LYS A 127 9.87 -6.88 1.98
C LYS A 127 8.61 -6.84 1.13
N LYS A 128 8.45 -5.79 0.31
CA LYS A 128 7.32 -5.66 -0.61
C LYS A 128 7.22 -6.85 -1.56
N ARG A 129 8.34 -7.25 -2.17
CA ARG A 129 8.38 -8.38 -3.08
C ARG A 129 8.02 -9.70 -2.40
N ILE A 130 8.56 -9.94 -1.20
CA ILE A 130 8.24 -11.15 -0.42
C ILE A 130 6.74 -11.19 -0.11
N ALA A 131 6.17 -10.10 0.38
CA ALA A 131 4.74 -10.02 0.68
C ALA A 131 3.87 -10.26 -0.58
N LYS A 132 4.24 -9.68 -1.73
CA LYS A 132 3.55 -9.96 -3.01
C LYS A 132 3.60 -11.44 -3.38
N ASN A 133 4.77 -12.07 -3.23
CA ASN A 133 4.93 -13.49 -3.53
C ASN A 133 4.11 -14.39 -2.57
N GLU A 134 3.98 -14.00 -1.31
CA GLU A 134 3.15 -14.71 -0.33
C GLU A 134 1.66 -14.64 -0.71
N LEU A 135 1.16 -13.47 -1.08
CA LEU A 135 -0.20 -13.33 -1.63
C LEU A 135 -0.39 -14.20 -2.87
N PHE A 136 0.54 -14.14 -3.82
CA PHE A 136 0.47 -14.92 -5.06
C PHE A 136 0.46 -16.44 -4.79
N ASN A 137 1.31 -16.94 -3.89
CA ASN A 137 1.36 -18.36 -3.51
C ASN A 137 0.05 -18.86 -2.87
N ARG A 138 -0.73 -17.94 -2.29
CA ARG A 138 -2.06 -18.22 -1.74
C ARG A 138 -3.17 -18.05 -2.76
N GLY A 139 -2.83 -17.75 -4.04
CA GLY A 139 -3.79 -17.49 -5.10
C GLY A 139 -4.53 -16.15 -4.96
N ILE A 140 -3.93 -15.19 -4.25
CA ILE A 140 -4.54 -13.87 -4.01
C ILE A 140 -3.88 -12.85 -4.96
N PRO A 141 -4.62 -12.32 -5.96
CA PRO A 141 -4.11 -11.30 -6.85
C PRO A 141 -3.79 -9.98 -6.09
N PHE A 142 -2.66 -9.36 -6.44
CA PHE A 142 -2.28 -8.07 -5.87
C PHE A 142 -2.98 -6.92 -6.63
N THR A 143 -4.28 -6.77 -6.38
CA THR A 143 -5.14 -5.74 -6.97
C THR A 143 -5.87 -4.95 -5.88
N ALA A 144 -6.28 -3.73 -6.19
CA ALA A 144 -7.06 -2.90 -5.27
C ALA A 144 -8.43 -3.53 -4.97
N ASP A 145 -9.03 -4.20 -5.94
CA ASP A 145 -10.31 -4.91 -5.78
C ASP A 145 -10.21 -6.05 -4.75
N CYS A 146 -9.16 -6.88 -4.85
CA CYS A 146 -8.89 -7.90 -3.83
C CYS A 146 -8.63 -7.29 -2.46
N PHE A 147 -7.86 -6.20 -2.40
CA PHE A 147 -7.59 -5.49 -1.16
C PHE A 147 -8.88 -5.00 -0.49
N GLY A 148 -9.76 -4.33 -1.25
CA GLY A 148 -11.09 -3.90 -0.78
C GLY A 148 -11.96 -5.07 -0.33
N THR A 149 -11.92 -6.20 -1.06
CA THR A 149 -12.65 -7.42 -0.68
C THR A 149 -12.20 -7.95 0.68
N TYR A 150 -10.90 -7.95 0.99
CA TYR A 150 -10.40 -8.42 2.28
C TYR A 150 -10.63 -7.42 3.42
N ILE A 151 -10.68 -6.12 3.14
CA ILE A 151 -11.18 -5.10 4.07
C ILE A 151 -12.65 -5.38 4.40
N ALA A 152 -13.51 -5.58 3.39
CA ALA A 152 -14.93 -5.87 3.59
C ALA A 152 -15.16 -7.15 4.40
N LYS A 153 -14.33 -8.19 4.18
CA LYS A 153 -14.39 -9.47 4.90
C LYS A 153 -13.72 -9.44 6.30
N ASN A 154 -13.21 -8.30 6.73
CA ASN A 154 -12.51 -8.13 8.01
C ASN A 154 -11.31 -9.08 8.20
N LYS A 155 -10.48 -9.26 7.15
CA LYS A 155 -9.31 -10.15 7.17
C LYS A 155 -8.02 -9.36 7.39
N ILE A 156 -7.77 -8.98 8.66
CA ILE A 156 -6.66 -8.09 9.04
C ILE A 156 -5.28 -8.60 8.61
N GLU A 157 -5.04 -9.91 8.70
CA GLU A 157 -3.76 -10.51 8.35
C GLU A 157 -3.44 -10.30 6.86
N ILE A 158 -4.43 -10.57 5.98
CA ILE A 158 -4.26 -10.43 4.53
C ILE A 158 -4.15 -8.94 4.15
N VAL A 159 -4.95 -8.08 4.78
CA VAL A 159 -4.88 -6.62 4.56
C VAL A 159 -3.50 -6.09 4.91
N ASN A 160 -2.88 -6.54 6.01
CA ASN A 160 -1.52 -6.19 6.37
C ASN A 160 -0.49 -6.69 5.35
N GLU A 161 -0.67 -7.89 4.77
CA GLU A 161 0.19 -8.40 3.69
C GLU A 161 0.10 -7.50 2.44
N PHE A 162 -1.09 -7.03 2.06
CA PHE A 162 -1.26 -6.05 0.97
C PHE A 162 -0.51 -4.75 1.23
N LEU A 163 -0.63 -4.21 2.43
CA LEU A 163 0.06 -2.98 2.84
C LEU A 163 1.59 -3.17 2.84
N GLN A 164 2.08 -4.30 3.37
CA GLN A 164 3.50 -4.67 3.32
C GLN A 164 4.00 -4.87 1.88
N ALA A 165 3.15 -5.37 1.00
CA ALA A 165 3.42 -5.51 -0.43
C ALA A 165 3.43 -4.16 -1.17
N GLY A 166 3.09 -3.06 -0.49
CA GLY A 166 3.10 -1.70 -1.03
C GLY A 166 1.79 -1.29 -1.68
N MET A 167 0.66 -1.88 -1.28
CA MET A 167 -0.65 -1.39 -1.69
C MET A 167 -0.90 0.00 -1.11
N ASP A 168 -1.31 0.92 -1.96
CA ASP A 168 -1.65 2.28 -1.55
C ASP A 168 -2.98 2.26 -0.78
N VAL A 169 -3.00 2.89 0.40
CA VAL A 169 -4.21 3.02 1.22
C VAL A 169 -5.31 3.84 0.53
N ASN A 170 -4.92 4.70 -0.43
CA ASN A 170 -5.81 5.51 -1.26
C ASN A 170 -6.22 4.81 -2.56
N SER A 171 -5.88 3.53 -2.73
CA SER A 171 -6.38 2.73 -3.85
C SER A 171 -7.90 2.72 -3.88
N ARG A 172 -8.44 2.50 -5.08
CA ARG A 172 -9.87 2.36 -5.32
C ARG A 172 -10.14 0.99 -5.93
N ASP A 173 -11.28 0.40 -5.63
CA ASP A 173 -11.73 -0.81 -6.31
C ASP A 173 -12.14 -0.51 -7.78
N ASP A 174 -12.54 -1.53 -8.52
CA ASP A 174 -12.95 -1.40 -9.94
C ASP A 174 -14.19 -0.52 -10.13
N PHE A 175 -14.93 -0.20 -9.07
CA PHE A 175 -16.06 0.74 -9.06
C PHE A 175 -15.66 2.16 -8.67
N GLY A 176 -14.36 2.42 -8.47
CA GLY A 176 -13.84 3.71 -8.02
C GLY A 176 -14.16 4.01 -6.55
N THR A 177 -14.41 2.97 -5.72
CA THR A 177 -14.68 3.14 -4.29
C THR A 177 -13.38 3.18 -3.50
N PRO A 178 -13.11 4.24 -2.70
CA PRO A 178 -11.95 4.30 -1.83
C PRO A 178 -11.99 3.23 -0.75
N MET A 179 -10.83 2.74 -0.31
CA MET A 179 -10.70 1.70 0.72
C MET A 179 -11.32 2.12 2.06
N LEU A 180 -11.25 3.40 2.42
CA LEU A 180 -11.87 3.96 3.61
C LEU A 180 -13.40 3.86 3.54
N ASN A 181 -14.00 4.13 2.37
CA ASN A 181 -15.44 3.97 2.15
C ASN A 181 -15.86 2.52 2.30
N ILE A 182 -15.08 1.57 1.74
CA ILE A 182 -15.35 0.13 1.89
C ILE A 182 -15.35 -0.28 3.35
N ALA A 183 -14.39 0.21 4.15
CA ALA A 183 -14.35 -0.06 5.59
C ALA A 183 -15.60 0.48 6.31
N CYS A 184 -16.04 1.70 5.98
CA CYS A 184 -17.24 2.31 6.55
C CYS A 184 -18.53 1.57 6.15
N ARG A 185 -18.66 1.17 4.88
CA ARG A 185 -19.81 0.37 4.38
C ARG A 185 -19.95 -0.97 5.09
N ASN A 186 -18.85 -1.54 5.55
CA ASN A 186 -18.81 -2.87 6.18
C ASN A 186 -18.67 -2.83 7.71
N ASP A 187 -18.86 -1.65 8.32
CA ASP A 187 -18.86 -1.47 9.77
C ASP A 187 -17.54 -1.83 10.47
N ASN A 188 -16.42 -1.76 9.72
CA ASN A 188 -15.10 -2.19 10.18
C ASN A 188 -14.33 -1.05 10.85
N PHE A 189 -14.69 -0.72 12.09
CA PHE A 189 -14.09 0.41 12.83
C PHE A 189 -12.57 0.35 12.93
N GLU A 190 -11.99 -0.82 13.17
CA GLU A 190 -10.54 -1.00 13.30
C GLU A 190 -9.83 -0.70 11.96
N PHE A 191 -10.43 -1.09 10.82
CA PHE A 191 -9.89 -0.71 9.51
C PHE A 191 -10.04 0.79 9.22
N VAL A 192 -11.18 1.39 9.59
CA VAL A 192 -11.34 2.86 9.46
C VAL A 192 -10.23 3.59 10.19
N LYS A 193 -9.94 3.18 11.44
CA LYS A 193 -8.86 3.76 12.24
C LYS A 193 -7.49 3.53 11.57
N MET A 194 -7.19 2.29 11.22
CA MET A 194 -5.91 1.90 10.62
C MET A 194 -5.64 2.63 9.30
N LEU A 195 -6.64 2.71 8.40
CA LEU A 195 -6.48 3.37 7.11
C LEU A 195 -6.24 4.88 7.29
N LEU A 196 -6.95 5.54 8.20
CA LEU A 196 -6.72 6.96 8.52
C LEU A 196 -5.34 7.19 9.16
N ASP A 197 -4.89 6.33 10.05
CA ASP A 197 -3.56 6.42 10.67
C ASP A 197 -2.44 6.20 9.63
N LEU A 198 -2.72 5.49 8.52
CA LEU A 198 -1.83 5.30 7.38
C LEU A 198 -1.94 6.40 6.30
N GLY A 199 -2.80 7.40 6.49
CA GLY A 199 -2.93 8.54 5.58
C GLY A 199 -3.99 8.37 4.49
N ALA A 200 -5.04 7.57 4.72
CA ALA A 200 -6.20 7.54 3.84
C ALA A 200 -6.87 8.93 3.77
N ASP A 201 -7.26 9.34 2.57
CA ASP A 201 -8.01 10.59 2.37
C ASP A 201 -9.39 10.48 3.00
N LEU A 202 -9.59 11.27 4.07
CA LEU A 202 -10.82 11.30 4.86
C LEU A 202 -12.05 11.71 4.04
N ASN A 203 -11.85 12.59 3.06
CA ASN A 203 -12.92 13.20 2.27
C ASN A 203 -12.96 12.69 0.83
N ALA A 204 -12.27 11.57 0.53
CA ALA A 204 -12.33 10.94 -0.77
C ALA A 204 -13.77 10.60 -1.16
N ILE A 205 -14.15 10.96 -2.39
CA ILE A 205 -15.49 10.73 -2.93
C ILE A 205 -15.47 9.47 -3.80
N SER A 206 -16.39 8.54 -3.55
CA SER A 206 -16.53 7.31 -4.35
C SER A 206 -17.12 7.62 -5.74
N GLU A 207 -16.64 6.91 -6.77
CA GLU A 207 -17.11 7.13 -8.14
C GLU A 207 -18.46 6.47 -8.41
N ASP A 208 -18.86 5.47 -7.66
CA ASP A 208 -20.14 4.78 -7.82
C ASP A 208 -21.33 5.69 -7.45
N ARG A 209 -21.43 6.13 -6.21
CA ARG A 209 -22.55 6.93 -5.67
C ARG A 209 -22.20 8.38 -5.34
N GLY A 210 -20.94 8.76 -5.42
CA GLY A 210 -20.47 10.05 -4.94
C GLY A 210 -20.44 10.18 -3.41
N TYR A 211 -20.36 9.06 -2.70
CA TYR A 211 -20.34 9.06 -1.24
C TYR A 211 -18.93 9.32 -0.69
N THR A 212 -18.87 10.07 0.38
CA THR A 212 -17.70 10.14 1.26
C THR A 212 -17.77 9.03 2.32
N ALA A 213 -16.67 8.79 3.03
CA ALA A 213 -16.62 7.79 4.10
C ALA A 213 -17.66 8.07 5.19
N VAL A 214 -17.90 9.35 5.54
CA VAL A 214 -18.92 9.73 6.53
C VAL A 214 -20.33 9.47 6.02
N MET A 215 -20.60 9.66 4.72
CA MET A 215 -21.89 9.31 4.12
C MET A 215 -22.17 7.82 4.20
N ASP A 216 -21.18 6.98 3.92
CA ASP A 216 -21.31 5.53 4.04
C ASP A 216 -21.58 5.09 5.49
N ALA A 217 -20.91 5.72 6.48
CA ALA A 217 -21.14 5.45 7.89
C ALA A 217 -22.55 5.89 8.34
N VAL A 218 -23.01 7.06 7.89
CA VAL A 218 -24.36 7.58 8.15
C VAL A 218 -25.43 6.69 7.53
N TRP A 219 -25.24 6.29 6.28
CA TRP A 219 -26.15 5.38 5.59
C TRP A 219 -26.29 4.04 6.31
N ARG A 220 -25.18 3.48 6.81
CA ARG A 220 -25.18 2.26 7.63
C ARG A 220 -25.81 2.47 9.03
N GLY A 221 -25.87 3.72 9.49
CA GLY A 221 -26.36 4.05 10.83
C GLY A 221 -25.31 3.80 11.92
N ASN A 222 -24.03 3.78 11.56
CA ASN A 222 -22.96 3.55 12.52
C ASN A 222 -22.52 4.85 13.20
N GLU A 223 -23.07 5.10 14.39
CA GLU A 223 -22.75 6.28 15.19
C GLU A 223 -21.27 6.32 15.62
N LYS A 224 -20.69 5.17 15.96
CA LYS A 224 -19.29 5.08 16.40
C LYS A 224 -18.33 5.52 15.32
N ILE A 225 -18.49 5.00 14.09
CA ILE A 225 -17.66 5.38 12.94
C ILE A 225 -17.92 6.84 12.58
N THR A 226 -19.19 7.27 12.49
CA THR A 226 -19.55 8.66 12.17
C THR A 226 -18.89 9.63 13.15
N LYS A 227 -19.02 9.38 14.46
CA LYS A 227 -18.39 10.22 15.50
C LYS A 227 -16.86 10.26 15.36
N TYR A 228 -16.25 9.15 15.04
CA TYR A 228 -14.79 9.09 14.84
C TYR A 228 -14.36 9.90 13.61
N LEU A 229 -15.04 9.74 12.48
CA LEU A 229 -14.75 10.51 11.25
C LEU A 229 -14.93 12.03 11.47
N ILE A 230 -16.00 12.44 12.18
CA ILE A 230 -16.22 13.83 12.59
C ILE A 230 -15.04 14.34 13.43
N SER A 231 -14.57 13.55 14.41
CA SER A 231 -13.44 13.94 15.26
C SER A 231 -12.12 14.09 14.48
N LYS A 232 -12.02 13.49 13.29
CA LYS A 232 -10.89 13.64 12.36
C LYS A 232 -11.07 14.80 11.37
N GLY A 233 -12.19 15.53 11.41
CA GLY A 233 -12.45 16.68 10.56
C GLY A 233 -13.12 16.35 9.22
N ALA A 234 -13.94 15.29 9.17
CA ALA A 234 -14.70 14.95 7.98
C ALA A 234 -15.65 16.08 7.56
N ASP A 235 -15.71 16.39 6.26
CA ASP A 235 -16.68 17.33 5.71
C ASP A 235 -18.09 16.74 5.78
N LEU A 236 -18.98 17.46 6.46
CA LEU A 236 -20.36 17.02 6.68
C LEU A 236 -21.35 17.56 5.63
N ASN A 237 -20.93 18.51 4.81
CA ASN A 237 -21.79 19.21 3.86
C ASN A 237 -21.54 18.85 2.40
N THR A 238 -20.58 17.95 2.14
CA THR A 238 -20.41 17.35 0.80
C THR A 238 -21.72 16.74 0.33
N ILE A 239 -22.01 16.85 -0.96
CA ILE A 239 -23.19 16.27 -1.60
C ILE A 239 -22.79 15.09 -2.49
N ASN A 240 -23.62 14.05 -2.52
CA ASN A 240 -23.44 12.89 -3.40
C ASN A 240 -23.92 13.18 -4.83
N LYS A 241 -23.90 12.18 -5.73
CA LYS A 241 -24.36 12.34 -7.12
C LYS A 241 -25.85 12.70 -7.26
N GLU A 242 -26.66 12.42 -6.24
CA GLU A 242 -28.06 12.77 -6.15
C GLU A 242 -28.30 14.14 -5.48
N GLY A 243 -27.21 14.83 -5.13
CA GLY A 243 -27.26 16.11 -4.43
C GLY A 243 -27.53 16.02 -2.92
N GLN A 244 -27.59 14.80 -2.36
CA GLN A 244 -27.91 14.59 -0.96
C GLN A 244 -26.68 14.77 -0.08
N CYS A 245 -26.82 15.53 1.01
CA CYS A 245 -25.82 15.65 2.07
C CYS A 245 -26.04 14.62 3.18
N ASN A 246 -25.11 14.55 4.14
CA ASN A 246 -25.18 13.63 5.29
C ASN A 246 -26.50 13.74 6.08
N LEU A 247 -27.02 14.97 6.29
CA LEU A 247 -28.26 15.18 7.00
C LEU A 247 -29.47 14.66 6.23
N VAL A 248 -29.53 14.84 4.91
CA VAL A 248 -30.60 14.28 4.08
C VAL A 248 -30.62 12.76 4.19
N LEU A 249 -29.45 12.09 4.13
CA LEU A 249 -29.34 10.65 4.31
C LEU A 249 -29.83 10.20 5.71
N ALA A 250 -29.44 10.91 6.77
CA ALA A 250 -29.82 10.60 8.13
C ALA A 250 -31.33 10.79 8.38
N VAL A 251 -31.94 11.85 7.82
CA VAL A 251 -33.38 12.12 7.89
C VAL A 251 -34.17 11.09 7.11
N GLY A 252 -33.74 10.75 5.88
CA GLY A 252 -34.37 9.72 5.07
C GLY A 252 -34.38 8.36 5.76
N ALA A 253 -33.30 7.99 6.45
CA ALA A 253 -33.20 6.79 7.26
C ALA A 253 -33.84 6.88 8.66
N ASN A 254 -34.42 8.05 9.02
CA ASN A 254 -35.04 8.32 10.32
C ASN A 254 -34.11 8.06 11.54
N ARG A 255 -32.84 8.50 11.43
CA ARG A 255 -31.80 8.28 12.43
C ARG A 255 -31.65 9.48 13.36
N GLU A 256 -32.50 9.59 14.41
CA GLU A 256 -32.52 10.75 15.32
C GLU A 256 -31.16 11.07 15.94
N SER A 257 -30.45 10.02 16.43
CA SER A 257 -29.13 10.20 17.06
C SER A 257 -28.08 10.72 16.10
N LEU A 258 -28.08 10.23 14.83
CA LEU A 258 -27.15 10.72 13.80
C LEU A 258 -27.50 12.15 13.36
N VAL A 259 -28.79 12.49 13.20
CA VAL A 259 -29.21 13.87 12.87
C VAL A 259 -28.71 14.82 13.97
N LYS A 260 -28.90 14.47 15.23
CA LYS A 260 -28.40 15.26 16.36
C LYS A 260 -26.87 15.36 16.34
N LEU A 261 -26.16 14.25 16.16
CA LEU A 261 -24.70 14.22 16.11
C LEU A 261 -24.16 15.11 14.98
N LEU A 262 -24.75 15.03 13.79
CA LEU A 262 -24.32 15.79 12.62
C LEU A 262 -24.56 17.31 12.79
N THR A 263 -25.77 17.70 13.27
CA THR A 263 -26.10 19.12 13.48
C THR A 263 -25.25 19.77 14.57
N GLU A 264 -24.99 19.05 15.68
CA GLU A 264 -24.12 19.52 16.77
C GLU A 264 -22.68 19.73 16.33
N ASN A 265 -22.25 19.11 15.20
CA ASN A 265 -20.91 19.22 14.64
C ASN A 265 -20.86 20.03 13.32
N GLY A 266 -21.88 20.84 13.03
CA GLY A 266 -21.83 21.82 11.95
C GLY A 266 -22.36 21.35 10.60
N ALA A 267 -23.08 20.22 10.54
CA ALA A 267 -23.84 19.89 9.34
C ALA A 267 -24.98 20.91 9.15
N ASP A 268 -25.08 21.50 7.97
CA ASP A 268 -26.07 22.52 7.63
C ASP A 268 -27.40 21.86 7.21
N PRO A 269 -28.52 22.10 7.96
CA PRO A 269 -29.81 21.50 7.63
C PRO A 269 -30.46 22.08 6.36
N ASP A 270 -29.91 23.17 5.81
CA ASP A 270 -30.50 23.91 4.70
C ASP A 270 -29.83 23.64 3.35
N VAL A 271 -28.78 22.78 3.33
CA VAL A 271 -28.17 22.30 2.08
C VAL A 271 -29.24 21.60 1.24
N LYS A 272 -29.47 22.11 0.04
CA LYS A 272 -30.47 21.61 -0.90
C LYS A 272 -29.91 20.54 -1.80
N ASP A 273 -30.70 19.49 -1.99
CA ASP A 273 -30.40 18.45 -2.98
C ASP A 273 -30.81 18.90 -4.40
N THR A 274 -30.70 17.98 -5.39
CA THR A 274 -31.05 18.24 -6.79
C THR A 274 -32.56 18.54 -7.01
N MET A 275 -33.40 18.19 -6.05
CA MET A 275 -34.84 18.49 -6.08
C MET A 275 -35.16 19.81 -5.35
N GLY A 276 -34.16 20.55 -4.86
CA GLY A 276 -34.31 21.76 -4.09
C GLY A 276 -34.77 21.54 -2.65
N MET A 277 -34.76 20.29 -2.16
CA MET A 277 -35.20 19.94 -0.82
C MET A 277 -34.00 19.85 0.14
N SER A 278 -34.17 20.42 1.33
CA SER A 278 -33.18 20.32 2.40
C SER A 278 -33.55 19.21 3.41
N ALA A 279 -32.62 18.88 4.31
CA ALA A 279 -32.89 17.95 5.39
C ALA A 279 -34.08 18.40 6.25
N TYR A 280 -34.17 19.70 6.52
CA TYR A 280 -35.31 20.29 7.24
C TYR A 280 -36.62 20.11 6.46
N ASN A 281 -36.63 20.42 5.15
CA ASN A 281 -37.80 20.22 4.30
C ASN A 281 -38.27 18.77 4.26
N TYR A 282 -37.35 17.80 4.18
CA TYR A 282 -37.71 16.38 4.24
C TYR A 282 -38.28 15.97 5.58
N ALA A 283 -37.74 16.47 6.70
CA ALA A 283 -38.29 16.18 8.03
C ALA A 283 -39.75 16.69 8.16
N VAL A 284 -40.04 17.87 7.63
CA VAL A 284 -41.40 18.46 7.58
C VAL A 284 -42.31 17.64 6.65
N LEU A 285 -41.84 17.33 5.43
CA LEU A 285 -42.61 16.53 4.45
C LEU A 285 -42.98 15.15 5.01
N PHE A 286 -42.06 14.48 5.68
CA PHE A 286 -42.28 13.16 6.29
C PHE A 286 -42.97 13.22 7.65
N LYS A 287 -43.33 14.44 8.13
CA LYS A 287 -43.99 14.65 9.45
C LYS A 287 -43.23 14.04 10.62
N LYS A 288 -41.89 14.15 10.60
CA LYS A 288 -41.00 13.59 11.63
C LYS A 288 -40.74 14.61 12.73
N GLN A 289 -41.71 14.79 13.66
CA GLN A 289 -41.65 15.85 14.65
C GLN A 289 -40.33 15.92 15.42
N LYS A 290 -39.81 14.81 15.88
CA LYS A 290 -38.54 14.78 16.63
C LYS A 290 -37.36 15.30 15.80
N LEU A 291 -37.32 14.96 14.50
CA LEU A 291 -36.27 15.46 13.60
C LEU A 291 -36.45 16.95 13.31
N ILE A 292 -37.71 17.42 13.17
CA ILE A 292 -38.00 18.82 13.02
C ILE A 292 -37.49 19.59 14.22
N ASP A 293 -37.79 19.15 15.45
CA ASP A 293 -37.37 19.79 16.70
C ASP A 293 -35.86 19.88 16.86
N ILE A 294 -35.12 18.87 16.33
CA ILE A 294 -33.67 18.91 16.31
C ILE A 294 -33.14 19.92 15.27
N LEU A 295 -33.63 19.81 14.02
CA LEU A 295 -33.13 20.56 12.89
C LEU A 295 -33.50 22.03 12.98
N GLN A 296 -34.69 22.41 13.52
CA GLN A 296 -35.17 23.77 13.65
C GLN A 296 -34.22 24.69 14.45
N ARG A 297 -33.45 24.11 15.38
CA ARG A 297 -32.46 24.86 16.18
C ARG A 297 -31.30 25.40 15.35
N TYR A 298 -31.04 24.79 14.19
CA TYR A 298 -29.93 25.09 13.29
C TYR A 298 -30.40 25.59 11.93
N HIS A 299 -31.72 25.50 11.64
CA HIS A 299 -32.35 26.02 10.44
C HIS A 299 -32.34 27.54 10.44
N LYS A 300 -31.91 28.12 9.32
CA LYS A 300 -31.95 29.55 9.10
C LYS A 300 -33.29 29.89 8.43
N GLU A 301 -34.17 30.57 9.14
CA GLU A 301 -35.37 31.15 8.52
C GLU A 301 -34.94 32.05 7.37
N ALA A 302 -35.52 31.82 6.15
CA ALA A 302 -35.25 32.60 4.95
C ALA A 302 -35.94 33.97 4.98
#